data_a538aa190508289da2166b3a5cb0b546
#
_entry.id   a538aa190508289da2166b3a5cb0b546
#
_cell.length_a   1.000
_cell.length_b   1.000
_cell.length_c   1.000
_cell.angle_alpha   90.00
_cell.angle_beta   90.00
_cell.angle_gamma   90.00
#
_symmetry.space_group_name_H-M   'P 1'
#
loop_
_entity.id
_entity.type
_entity.pdbx_description
1 polymer ?
#
loop_
_entity_poly.entity_id
_entity_poly.type
_entity_poly.pdbx_seq_one_letter_code
_entity_poly.pdbx_strand_id
1 'polypeptide(L)' 'PKRRRLIFELSRFRGLSHKEIADKLDVSIRTIEHQVYLALIELKKVLLFFIFFL' A
#
# COMPACT_ATOMS: atom_id res chain seq x y z
N PRO A 1 9.23 2.70 -3.11
CA PRO A 1 9.73 1.42 -3.64
C PRO A 1 8.69 0.71 -4.48
N LYS A 2 9.15 0.03 -5.52
CA LYS A 2 8.28 -0.64 -6.48
C LYS A 2 7.37 -1.67 -5.85
N ARG A 3 7.87 -2.44 -4.89
CA ARG A 3 7.09 -3.50 -4.25
C ARG A 3 5.92 -2.93 -3.44
N ARG A 4 6.16 -1.85 -2.71
CA ARG A 4 5.12 -1.20 -1.93
C ARG A 4 4.02 -0.67 -2.85
N ARG A 5 4.40 -0.07 -3.95
CA ARG A 5 3.47 0.44 -4.95
C ARG A 5 2.64 -0.69 -5.56
N LEU A 6 3.28 -1.80 -5.90
CA LEU A 6 2.59 -2.97 -6.45
C LEU A 6 1.56 -3.51 -5.45
N ILE A 7 1.93 -3.65 -4.19
CA ILE A 7 1.03 -4.14 -3.16
C ILE A 7 -0.16 -3.20 -3.00
N PHE A 8 0.08 -1.91 -3.00
CA PHE A 8 -0.99 -0.92 -2.90
C PHE A 8 -1.96 -1.02 -4.09
N GLU A 9 -1.43 -1.13 -5.30
CA GLU A 9 -2.24 -1.28 -6.51
C GLU A 9 -3.10 -2.55 -6.45
N LEU A 10 -2.52 -3.67 -6.05
CA LEU A 10 -3.25 -4.93 -5.93
C LEU A 10 -4.37 -4.82 -4.90
N SER A 11 -4.12 -4.12 -3.79
CA SER A 11 -5.09 -3.95 -2.74
C SER A 11 -6.24 -3.01 -3.14
N ARG A 12 -5.92 -1.87 -3.75
CA ARG A 12 -6.91 -0.81 -4.02
C ARG A 12 -7.57 -0.91 -5.38
N PHE A 13 -6.80 -1.21 -6.42
CA PHE A 13 -7.32 -1.21 -7.79
C PHE A 13 -7.80 -2.57 -8.25
N ARG A 14 -7.17 -3.64 -7.76
CA ARG A 14 -7.58 -5.00 -8.10
C ARG A 14 -8.53 -5.61 -7.07
N GLY A 15 -8.70 -4.98 -5.92
CA GLY A 15 -9.61 -5.46 -4.89
C GLY A 15 -9.19 -6.75 -4.23
N LEU A 16 -7.91 -7.12 -4.27
CA LEU A 16 -7.43 -8.33 -3.65
C LEU A 16 -7.32 -8.15 -2.13
N SER A 17 -7.63 -9.21 -1.38
CA SER A 17 -7.43 -9.20 0.06
C SER A 17 -5.94 -9.28 0.39
N HIS A 18 -5.57 -8.88 1.60
CA HIS A 18 -4.16 -8.96 2.04
C HIS A 18 -3.65 -10.40 1.97
N LYS A 19 -4.49 -11.38 2.31
CA LYS A 19 -4.13 -12.79 2.22
C LYS A 19 -3.86 -13.21 0.77
N GLU A 20 -4.70 -12.78 -0.16
CA GLU A 20 -4.52 -13.08 -1.57
C GLU A 20 -3.22 -12.48 -2.11
N ILE A 21 -2.91 -11.25 -1.71
CA ILE A 21 -1.67 -10.59 -2.12
C ILE A 21 -0.47 -11.32 -1.53
N ALA A 22 -0.56 -11.70 -0.25
CA ALA A 22 0.52 -12.42 0.42
C ALA A 22 0.82 -13.75 -0.28
N ASP A 23 -0.22 -14.49 -0.65
CA ASP A 23 -0.08 -15.75 -1.37
C ASP A 23 0.51 -15.53 -2.75
N LYS A 24 0.06 -14.50 -3.46
CA LYS A 24 0.53 -14.18 -4.81
C LYS A 24 2.01 -13.80 -4.83
N LEU A 25 2.46 -13.05 -3.83
CA LEU A 25 3.83 -12.58 -3.75
C LEU A 25 4.74 -13.47 -2.91
N ASP A 26 4.19 -14.55 -2.35
CA ASP A 26 4.93 -15.49 -1.52
C ASP A 26 5.60 -14.81 -0.32
N VAL A 27 4.84 -13.99 0.38
CA VAL A 27 5.28 -13.32 1.61
C VAL A 27 4.22 -13.48 2.69
N SER A 28 4.56 -13.11 3.93
CA SER A 28 3.59 -13.19 5.03
C SER A 28 2.53 -12.10 4.90
N ILE A 29 1.35 -12.37 5.45
CA ILE A 29 0.26 -11.38 5.46
C ILE A 29 0.67 -10.14 6.28
N ARG A 30 1.49 -10.33 7.33
CA ARG A 30 2.01 -9.23 8.14
C ARG A 30 2.87 -8.30 7.30
N THR A 31 3.67 -8.85 6.38
CA THR A 31 4.47 -8.05 5.45
C THR A 31 3.57 -7.17 4.58
N ILE A 32 2.47 -7.75 4.06
CA ILE A 32 1.52 -7.01 3.24
C ILE A 32 0.87 -5.89 4.04
N GLU A 33 0.40 -6.18 5.25
CA GLU A 33 -0.23 -5.18 6.11
C GLU A 33 0.71 -4.02 6.40
N HIS A 34 1.98 -4.32 6.67
CA HIS A 34 2.99 -3.30 6.94
C HIS A 34 3.24 -2.42 5.72
N GLN A 35 3.33 -3.01 4.53
CA GLN A 35 3.54 -2.27 3.29
C GLN A 35 2.35 -1.37 2.95
N VAL A 36 1.13 -1.86 3.14
CA VAL A 36 -0.07 -1.05 2.93
C VAL A 36 -0.10 0.11 3.92
N TYR A 37 0.25 -0.14 5.18
CA TYR A 37 0.31 0.90 6.20
C TYR A 37 1.29 2.01 5.80
N LEU A 38 2.50 1.64 5.36
CA LEU A 38 3.50 2.61 4.92
C LEU A 38 3.03 3.40 3.69
N ALA A 39 2.37 2.73 2.76
CA ALA A 39 1.83 3.40 1.57
C ALA A 39 0.78 4.45 1.95
N LEU A 40 -0.08 4.13 2.90
CA LEU A 40 -1.10 5.07 3.38
C LEU A 40 -0.48 6.27 4.09
N ILE A 41 0.60 6.07 4.85
CA ILE A 41 1.32 7.17 5.48
C ILE A 41 1.93 8.10 4.43
N GLU A 42 2.55 7.54 3.41
CA GLU A 42 3.14 8.33 2.32
C GLU A 42 2.07 9.15 1.60
N LEU A 43 0.92 8.53 1.32
CA LEU A 43 -0.19 9.21 0.66
C LEU A 43 -0.72 10.36 1.53
N LYS A 44 -0.83 10.13 2.83
CA LYS A 44 -1.28 11.15 3.77
C LYS A 44 -0.33 12.35 3.78
N LYS A 45 0.97 12.12 3.72
CA LYS A 45 1.97 13.20 3.66
C LYS A 45 1.80 14.03 2.40
N VAL A 46 1.57 13.38 1.27
CA VAL A 46 1.34 14.09 0.00
C VAL A 46 0.09 14.96 0.08
N LEU A 47 -0.99 14.44 0.63
CA LEU A 47 -2.23 15.21 0.80
C LEU A 47 -2.05 16.41 1.73
N LEU A 48 -1.34 16.23 2.84
CA LEU A 48 -1.07 17.32 3.78
C LEU A 48 -0.22 18.40 3.12
N PHE A 49 0.79 17.98 2.35
CA PHE A 49 1.64 18.90 1.62
C PHE A 49 0.80 19.74 0.64
N PHE A 50 -0.09 19.09 -0.07
CA PHE A 50 -0.97 19.75 -1.04
C PHE A 50 -1.87 20.78 -0.37
N ILE A 51 -2.44 20.44 0.79
CA ILE A 51 -3.32 21.33 1.53
C ILE A 51 -2.54 22.54 2.05
N PHE A 52 -1.28 22.35 2.46
CA PHE A 52 -0.46 23.42 2.99
C PHE A 52 -0.06 24.45 1.92
N PHE A 53 0.05 24.00 0.67
CA PHE A 53 0.50 24.87 -0.43
C PHE A 53 -0.63 25.38 -1.30
N LEU A 54 -1.86 25.02 -1.01
CA LEU A 54 -3.02 25.60 -1.63
C LEU A 54 -3.57 26.73 -0.77
#